data_3f237e5240572379d7d98a12a5e1525d
#
_entry.id   3f237e5240572379d7d98a12a5e1525d
#
_cell.length_a   1.000
_cell.length_b   1.000
_cell.length_c   1.000
_cell.angle_alpha   90.00
_cell.angle_beta   90.00
_cell.angle_gamma   90.00
#
_symmetry.space_group_name_H-M   'P 1'
#
loop_
_entity.id
_entity.type
_entity.pdbx_description
1 polymer ?
#
loop_
_entity_poly.entity_id
_entity_poly.type
_entity_poly.pdbx_seq_one_letter_code
_entity_poly.pdbx_strand_id
1 'polypeptide(L)'
;LMSAMEQRAVLNGEREAFARVCDLYSALPAITGKIELVYRGEQEGAGHVAEHLIGKAIKERFNEIFVPNYKRGRDARNGIDGFSEIISWFEQGNRIDLDDCMDLRSLRESLGAISGLERKAKKIFGNSDAATMVSAMEFILEGLSQNFMLSKFKLVRGTRYADELSTMGEDSD
;
A
#
# COMPACT_ATOMS: atom_id res chain seq x y z
N LEU A 1 -18.32 -14.18 -9.31
CA LEU A 1 -16.86 -14.07 -9.23
C LEU A 1 -16.47 -13.97 -7.77
N MET A 2 -15.79 -14.99 -7.26
CA MET A 2 -15.11 -14.89 -5.96
C MET A 2 -14.18 -13.70 -6.00
N SER A 3 -14.17 -12.86 -4.96
CA SER A 3 -13.22 -11.75 -4.86
C SER A 3 -11.79 -12.27 -4.63
N ALA A 4 -10.79 -11.46 -4.89
CA ALA A 4 -9.39 -11.82 -4.62
C ALA A 4 -9.18 -12.16 -3.13
N MET A 5 -9.88 -11.47 -2.24
CA MET A 5 -9.87 -11.74 -0.80
C MET A 5 -10.35 -13.14 -0.46
N GLU A 6 -11.49 -13.56 -1.03
CA GLU A 6 -12.07 -14.89 -0.79
C GLU A 6 -11.18 -16.01 -1.35
N GLN A 7 -10.62 -15.79 -2.54
CA GLN A 7 -9.67 -16.74 -3.14
C GLN A 7 -8.44 -16.93 -2.24
N ARG A 8 -7.87 -15.84 -1.72
CA ARG A 8 -6.74 -15.90 -0.81
C ARG A 8 -7.10 -16.62 0.48
N ALA A 9 -8.24 -16.31 1.09
CA ALA A 9 -8.70 -16.97 2.30
C ALA A 9 -8.86 -18.49 2.11
N VAL A 10 -9.45 -18.92 1.00
CA VAL A 10 -9.57 -20.35 0.66
C VAL A 10 -8.22 -21.02 0.47
N LEU A 11 -7.28 -20.38 -0.25
CA LEU A 11 -5.94 -20.93 -0.47
C LEU A 11 -5.14 -21.09 0.82
N ASN A 12 -5.34 -20.18 1.78
CA ASN A 12 -4.65 -20.21 3.07
C ASN A 12 -5.41 -20.96 4.17
N GLY A 13 -6.58 -21.52 3.87
CA GLY A 13 -7.42 -22.20 4.85
C GLY A 13 -7.97 -21.27 5.94
N GLU A 14 -8.08 -19.98 5.66
CA GLU A 14 -8.62 -18.96 6.57
C GLU A 14 -10.13 -19.03 6.59
N ARG A 15 -10.73 -18.80 7.77
CA ARG A 15 -12.19 -18.84 7.94
C ARG A 15 -12.87 -17.56 7.46
N GLU A 16 -12.17 -16.46 7.47
CA GLU A 16 -12.68 -15.14 7.13
C GLU A 16 -11.73 -14.47 6.13
N ALA A 17 -12.31 -13.86 5.11
CA ALA A 17 -11.56 -13.06 4.16
C ALA A 17 -11.33 -11.65 4.72
N PHE A 18 -10.15 -11.09 4.53
CA PHE A 18 -9.81 -9.73 4.92
C PHE A 18 -9.25 -8.95 3.73
N ALA A 19 -9.51 -7.64 3.73
CA ALA A 19 -9.07 -6.75 2.67
C ALA A 19 -7.58 -6.42 2.79
N ARG A 20 -6.89 -6.43 1.65
CA ARG A 20 -5.50 -5.97 1.51
C ARG A 20 -5.41 -4.88 0.45
N VAL A 21 -4.34 -4.13 0.46
CA VAL A 21 -4.08 -3.10 -0.57
C VAL A 21 -4.00 -3.73 -1.98
N CYS A 22 -3.40 -4.91 -2.12
CA CYS A 22 -3.32 -5.63 -3.40
C CYS A 22 -4.70 -5.96 -3.99
N ASP A 23 -5.73 -6.15 -3.15
CA ASP A 23 -7.10 -6.43 -3.62
C ASP A 23 -7.72 -5.24 -4.37
N LEU A 24 -7.32 -4.01 -4.04
CA LEU A 24 -7.76 -2.82 -4.77
C LEU A 24 -7.25 -2.85 -6.22
N TYR A 25 -6.02 -3.30 -6.41
CA TYR A 25 -5.42 -3.44 -7.74
C TYR A 25 -5.99 -4.63 -8.52
N SER A 26 -6.54 -5.63 -7.86
CA SER A 26 -7.26 -6.73 -8.53
C SER A 26 -8.53 -6.29 -9.25
N ALA A 27 -9.04 -5.10 -8.95
CA ALA A 27 -10.18 -4.49 -9.65
C ALA A 27 -9.80 -3.85 -11.01
N LEU A 28 -8.51 -3.72 -11.32
CA LEU A 28 -8.02 -3.08 -12.55
C LEU A 28 -8.69 -3.60 -13.82
N PRO A 29 -8.85 -4.93 -14.07
CA PRO A 29 -9.50 -5.41 -15.28
C PRO A 29 -10.95 -4.93 -15.44
N ALA A 30 -11.67 -4.74 -14.32
CA ALA A 30 -13.05 -4.25 -14.36
C ALA A 30 -13.12 -2.72 -14.60
N ILE A 31 -12.09 -1.98 -14.19
CA ILE A 31 -11.99 -0.53 -14.35
C ILE A 31 -11.53 -0.20 -15.77
N THR A 32 -10.51 -0.90 -16.28
CA THR A 32 -9.92 -0.64 -17.60
C THR A 32 -10.91 -0.78 -18.74
N GLY A 33 -11.86 -1.72 -18.63
CA GLY A 33 -12.94 -1.88 -19.62
C GLY A 33 -13.93 -0.72 -19.69
N LYS A 34 -13.86 0.25 -18.76
CA LYS A 34 -14.71 1.45 -18.70
C LYS A 34 -13.94 2.76 -19.00
N ILE A 35 -12.64 2.66 -19.19
CA ILE A 35 -11.80 3.83 -19.51
C ILE A 35 -11.75 4.00 -21.02
N GLU A 36 -12.33 5.08 -21.52
CA GLU A 36 -12.16 5.54 -22.90
C GLU A 36 -10.94 6.42 -22.99
N LEU A 37 -9.91 5.99 -23.70
CA LEU A 37 -8.74 6.80 -23.99
C LEU A 37 -9.03 7.66 -25.24
N VAL A 38 -9.04 8.97 -25.05
CA VAL A 38 -9.33 9.94 -26.12
C VAL A 38 -8.18 10.04 -27.14
N TYR A 39 -6.98 9.61 -26.76
CA TYR A 39 -5.79 9.67 -27.62
C TYR A 39 -5.09 8.30 -27.73
N ARG A 40 -4.97 7.82 -28.96
CA ARG A 40 -4.18 6.60 -29.28
C ARG A 40 -2.64 6.78 -29.15
N GLY A 41 -2.19 7.98 -28.77
CA GLY A 41 -0.76 8.32 -28.67
C GLY A 41 -0.18 8.27 -27.26
N GLU A 42 -0.98 8.09 -26.21
CA GLU A 42 -0.46 7.88 -24.87
C GLU A 42 0.06 6.43 -24.76
N GLN A 43 1.36 6.28 -24.61
CA GLN A 43 2.06 4.99 -24.48
C GLN A 43 1.67 4.24 -23.20
N GLU A 44 0.95 4.89 -22.30
CA GLU A 44 0.44 4.34 -21.06
C GLU A 44 -0.98 3.81 -21.27
N GLY A 45 -1.12 2.49 -21.43
CA GLY A 45 -2.43 1.85 -21.63
C GLY A 45 -3.43 2.11 -20.49
N ALA A 46 -4.72 1.85 -20.73
CA ALA A 46 -5.81 2.02 -19.74
C ALA A 46 -5.52 1.40 -18.37
N GLY A 47 -4.68 0.36 -18.30
CA GLY A 47 -4.22 -0.25 -17.07
C GLY A 47 -3.41 0.70 -16.20
N HIS A 48 -2.46 1.41 -16.77
CA HIS A 48 -1.61 2.36 -16.04
C HIS A 48 -2.43 3.56 -15.51
N VAL A 49 -3.35 4.07 -16.33
CA VAL A 49 -4.28 5.12 -15.90
C VAL A 49 -5.12 4.66 -14.71
N ALA A 50 -5.65 3.44 -14.75
CA ALA A 50 -6.44 2.87 -13.67
C ALA A 50 -5.61 2.66 -12.39
N GLU A 51 -4.38 2.16 -12.51
CA GLU A 51 -3.41 2.06 -11.39
C GLU A 51 -3.17 3.43 -10.75
N HIS A 52 -2.90 4.44 -11.55
CA HIS A 52 -2.69 5.81 -11.08
C HIS A 52 -3.91 6.37 -10.34
N LEU A 53 -5.12 6.11 -10.85
CA LEU A 53 -6.36 6.54 -10.19
C LEU A 53 -6.56 5.87 -8.83
N ILE A 54 -6.26 4.57 -8.70
CA ILE A 54 -6.30 3.87 -7.42
C ILE A 54 -5.28 4.49 -6.45
N GLY A 55 -4.03 4.65 -6.87
CA GLY A 55 -2.98 5.28 -6.07
C GLY A 55 -3.37 6.68 -5.60
N LYS A 56 -3.94 7.50 -6.49
CA LYS A 56 -4.45 8.83 -6.16
C LYS A 56 -5.59 8.78 -5.12
N ALA A 57 -6.51 7.84 -5.24
CA ALA A 57 -7.60 7.68 -4.29
C ALA A 57 -7.07 7.28 -2.90
N ILE A 58 -6.08 6.39 -2.84
CA ILE A 58 -5.39 6.00 -1.60
C ILE A 58 -4.69 7.21 -0.99
N LYS A 59 -3.93 7.97 -1.78
CA LYS A 59 -3.25 9.21 -1.35
C LYS A 59 -4.22 10.21 -0.75
N GLU A 60 -5.30 10.51 -1.44
CA GLU A 60 -6.31 11.47 -0.96
C GLU A 60 -6.90 11.00 0.37
N ARG A 61 -7.28 9.73 0.46
CA ARG A 61 -7.85 9.17 1.68
C ARG A 61 -6.85 9.13 2.84
N PHE A 62 -5.59 8.79 2.56
CA PHE A 62 -4.52 8.84 3.54
C PHE A 62 -4.34 10.26 4.10
N ASN A 63 -4.28 11.24 3.21
CA ASN A 63 -4.09 12.63 3.60
C ASN A 63 -5.28 13.18 4.40
N GLU A 64 -6.52 12.82 4.05
CA GLU A 64 -7.69 13.18 4.84
C GLU A 64 -7.62 12.68 6.30
N ILE A 65 -7.03 11.49 6.50
CA ILE A 65 -6.94 10.86 7.83
C ILE A 65 -5.75 11.41 8.63
N PHE A 66 -4.60 11.60 7.97
CA PHE A 66 -3.33 11.80 8.66
C PHE A 66 -2.79 13.22 8.61
N VAL A 67 -3.28 14.07 7.72
CA VAL A 67 -2.80 15.45 7.55
C VAL A 67 -3.80 16.43 8.13
N PRO A 68 -3.46 17.13 9.23
CA PRO A 68 -4.35 18.13 9.81
C PRO A 68 -4.70 19.22 8.78
N ASN A 69 -5.99 19.57 8.70
CA ASN A 69 -6.50 20.59 7.78
C ASN A 69 -6.19 20.33 6.29
N TYR A 70 -6.05 19.08 5.90
CA TYR A 70 -5.83 18.72 4.50
C TYR A 70 -6.92 19.29 3.60
N LYS A 71 -6.50 19.94 2.50
CA LYS A 71 -7.39 20.36 1.43
C LYS A 71 -7.02 19.59 0.17
N ARG A 72 -8.00 18.92 -0.41
CA ARG A 72 -7.82 18.08 -1.59
C ARG A 72 -7.05 18.83 -2.70
N GLY A 73 -6.08 18.15 -3.30
CA GLY A 73 -5.24 18.71 -4.37
C GLY A 73 -4.02 19.51 -3.90
N ARG A 74 -3.77 19.63 -2.59
CA ARG A 74 -2.53 20.23 -2.06
C ARG A 74 -1.48 19.19 -1.78
N ASP A 75 -0.21 19.59 -1.92
CA ASP A 75 0.91 18.76 -1.49
C ASP A 75 0.89 18.61 0.05
N ALA A 76 0.80 17.35 0.49
CA ALA A 76 0.67 17.01 1.91
C ALA A 76 2.01 16.65 2.57
N ARG A 77 3.10 16.53 1.81
CA ARG A 77 4.40 16.05 2.33
C ARG A 77 4.86 16.79 3.58
N ASN A 78 4.72 18.10 3.60
CA ASN A 78 5.12 18.93 4.74
C ASN A 78 4.15 18.88 5.93
N GLY A 79 3.01 18.21 5.81
CA GLY A 79 2.00 18.06 6.87
C GLY A 79 1.85 16.64 7.40
N ILE A 80 2.66 15.70 6.91
CA ILE A 80 2.63 14.30 7.34
C ILE A 80 3.57 14.12 8.54
N ASP A 81 3.12 14.58 9.71
CA ASP A 81 3.87 14.43 10.93
C ASP A 81 3.60 13.08 11.62
N GLY A 82 4.60 12.60 12.38
CA GLY A 82 4.45 11.43 13.24
C GLY A 82 4.62 10.09 12.54
N PHE A 83 5.28 10.05 11.38
CA PHE A 83 5.73 8.83 10.69
C PHE A 83 7.26 8.65 10.71
N SER A 84 7.98 9.54 11.38
CA SER A 84 9.46 9.55 11.41
C SER A 84 10.05 8.21 11.85
N GLU A 85 9.43 7.53 12.82
CA GLU A 85 9.90 6.23 13.29
C GLU A 85 9.78 5.14 12.21
N ILE A 86 8.68 5.14 11.45
CA ILE A 86 8.47 4.21 10.33
C ILE A 86 9.48 4.51 9.22
N ILE A 87 9.61 5.78 8.84
CA ILE A 87 10.55 6.23 7.79
C ILE A 87 11.99 5.89 8.20
N SER A 88 12.40 6.21 9.42
CA SER A 88 13.74 5.91 9.91
C SER A 88 14.05 4.41 9.95
N TRP A 89 13.04 3.54 10.11
CA TRP A 89 13.24 2.11 10.00
C TRP A 89 13.68 1.72 8.57
N PHE A 90 13.09 2.31 7.55
CA PHE A 90 13.49 2.08 6.15
C PHE A 90 14.83 2.77 5.82
N GLU A 91 15.09 3.99 6.31
CA GLU A 91 16.36 4.72 6.12
C GLU A 91 17.58 3.96 6.67
N GLN A 92 17.38 3.04 7.62
CA GLN A 92 18.41 2.12 8.12
C GLN A 92 18.77 0.98 7.14
N GLY A 93 18.23 1.00 5.91
CA GLY A 93 18.44 -0.01 4.90
C GLY A 93 17.51 -1.21 5.01
N ASN A 94 16.49 -1.14 5.87
CA ASN A 94 15.51 -2.21 5.96
C ASN A 94 14.54 -2.15 4.77
N ARG A 95 14.03 -3.31 4.39
CA ARG A 95 13.01 -3.48 3.35
C ARG A 95 12.00 -4.52 3.78
N ILE A 96 10.81 -4.47 3.19
CA ILE A 96 9.77 -5.47 3.42
C ILE A 96 9.15 -5.90 2.10
N ASP A 97 9.04 -7.21 1.92
CA ASP A 97 8.39 -7.84 0.78
C ASP A 97 7.06 -8.45 1.24
N LEU A 98 5.98 -8.00 0.63
CA LEU A 98 4.62 -8.47 0.90
C LEU A 98 4.10 -9.25 -0.30
N ASP A 99 4.12 -10.59 -0.23
CA ASP A 99 3.51 -11.45 -1.26
C ASP A 99 1.98 -11.33 -1.22
N ASP A 100 1.34 -11.30 -2.39
CA ASP A 100 -0.11 -11.14 -2.50
C ASP A 100 -0.90 -12.31 -1.90
N CYS A 101 -0.27 -13.48 -1.74
CA CYS A 101 -0.88 -14.68 -1.16
C CYS A 101 -0.56 -14.90 0.32
N MET A 102 0.13 -13.97 0.98
CA MET A 102 0.40 -14.11 2.43
C MET A 102 -0.90 -14.30 3.22
N ASP A 103 -0.87 -15.25 4.17
CA ASP A 103 -1.90 -15.40 5.18
C ASP A 103 -1.84 -14.27 6.23
N LEU A 104 -2.90 -14.13 7.01
CA LEU A 104 -3.03 -13.07 8.01
C LEU A 104 -1.89 -13.08 9.04
N ARG A 105 -1.45 -14.26 9.47
CA ARG A 105 -0.40 -14.40 10.48
C ARG A 105 0.94 -13.93 9.95
N SER A 106 1.36 -14.47 8.80
CA SER A 106 2.63 -14.11 8.15
C SER A 106 2.70 -12.62 7.81
N LEU A 107 1.59 -12.07 7.32
CA LEU A 107 1.48 -10.65 7.01
C LEU A 107 1.58 -9.78 8.27
N ARG A 108 0.94 -10.19 9.37
CA ARG A 108 1.02 -9.50 10.66
C ARG A 108 2.44 -9.53 11.23
N GLU A 109 3.12 -10.67 11.15
CA GLU A 109 4.51 -10.83 11.60
C GLU A 109 5.43 -9.91 10.80
N SER A 110 5.30 -9.90 9.48
CA SER A 110 6.11 -9.04 8.59
C SER A 110 5.88 -7.55 8.86
N LEU A 111 4.64 -7.09 8.89
CA LEU A 111 4.30 -5.70 9.14
C LEU A 111 4.66 -5.27 10.58
N GLY A 112 4.56 -6.18 11.53
CA GLY A 112 4.91 -5.96 12.94
C GLY A 112 6.41 -5.71 13.18
N ALA A 113 7.27 -6.12 12.25
CA ALA A 113 8.70 -5.84 12.31
C ALA A 113 9.04 -4.36 12.10
N ILE A 114 8.14 -3.59 11.46
CA ILE A 114 8.36 -2.17 11.17
C ILE A 114 8.10 -1.34 12.43
N SER A 115 9.15 -0.70 12.94
CA SER A 115 9.06 0.13 14.14
C SER A 115 7.98 1.22 14.02
N GLY A 116 7.10 1.29 15.00
CA GLY A 116 6.06 2.31 15.10
C GLY A 116 4.82 2.08 14.25
N LEU A 117 4.83 1.15 13.28
CA LEU A 117 3.73 0.97 12.33
C LEU A 117 2.44 0.51 13.03
N GLU A 118 2.50 -0.57 13.84
CA GLU A 118 1.33 -1.05 14.58
C GLU A 118 0.80 -0.01 15.56
N ARG A 119 1.71 0.69 16.26
CA ARG A 119 1.34 1.77 17.19
C ARG A 119 0.62 2.92 16.47
N LYS A 120 1.08 3.28 15.26
CA LYS A 120 0.44 4.31 14.45
C LYS A 120 -0.93 3.88 13.97
N ALA A 121 -1.08 2.63 13.53
CA ALA A 121 -2.37 2.07 13.14
C ALA A 121 -3.35 2.05 14.31
N LYS A 122 -2.94 1.56 15.49
CA LYS A 122 -3.77 1.55 16.71
C LYS A 122 -4.25 2.92 17.14
N LYS A 123 -3.42 3.95 17.00
CA LYS A 123 -3.79 5.33 17.37
C LYS A 123 -4.99 5.85 16.59
N ILE A 124 -5.19 5.36 15.37
CA ILE A 124 -6.23 5.87 14.44
C ILE A 124 -7.41 4.93 14.35
N PHE A 125 -7.15 3.63 14.24
CA PHE A 125 -8.18 2.62 14.06
C PHE A 125 -8.59 1.93 15.37
N GLY A 126 -7.98 2.33 16.50
CA GLY A 126 -8.28 1.77 17.82
C GLY A 126 -7.77 0.34 17.99
N ASN A 127 -8.32 -0.37 18.97
CA ASN A 127 -8.06 -1.79 19.20
C ASN A 127 -9.01 -2.64 18.33
N SER A 128 -8.76 -2.64 17.05
CA SER A 128 -9.48 -3.47 16.07
C SER A 128 -8.97 -4.92 16.08
N ASP A 129 -9.72 -5.82 15.44
CA ASP A 129 -9.28 -7.20 15.20
C ASP A 129 -8.00 -7.26 14.37
N ALA A 130 -7.37 -8.45 14.33
CA ALA A 130 -6.08 -8.62 13.66
C ALA A 130 -6.14 -8.31 12.16
N ALA A 131 -7.24 -8.66 11.49
CA ALA A 131 -7.41 -8.45 10.06
C ALA A 131 -7.52 -6.95 9.74
N THR A 132 -8.35 -6.21 10.46
CA THR A 132 -8.48 -4.75 10.35
C THR A 132 -7.15 -4.05 10.63
N MET A 133 -6.40 -4.51 11.65
CA MET A 133 -5.12 -3.92 12.00
C MET A 133 -4.08 -4.10 10.89
N VAL A 134 -4.00 -5.28 10.32
CA VAL A 134 -3.09 -5.58 9.20
C VAL A 134 -3.45 -4.75 7.97
N SER A 135 -4.73 -4.68 7.61
CA SER A 135 -5.20 -3.82 6.51
C SER A 135 -4.85 -2.35 6.73
N ALA A 136 -4.96 -1.87 7.97
CA ALA A 136 -4.60 -0.50 8.34
C ALA A 136 -3.09 -0.26 8.21
N MET A 137 -2.26 -1.22 8.61
CA MET A 137 -0.80 -1.12 8.47
C MET A 137 -0.37 -1.10 7.00
N GLU A 138 -0.93 -1.97 6.13
CA GLU A 138 -0.69 -1.91 4.68
C GLU A 138 -1.14 -0.57 4.07
N PHE A 139 -2.31 -0.07 4.48
CA PHE A 139 -2.81 1.23 4.02
C PHE A 139 -1.87 2.39 4.39
N ILE A 140 -1.25 2.34 5.57
CA ILE A 140 -0.27 3.35 5.98
C ILE A 140 0.97 3.30 5.08
N LEU A 141 1.53 2.12 4.82
CA LEU A 141 2.70 1.97 3.93
C LEU A 141 2.40 2.45 2.51
N GLU A 142 1.25 2.05 1.97
CA GLU A 142 0.83 2.49 0.65
C GLU A 142 0.63 4.02 0.60
N GLY A 143 0.00 4.59 1.60
CA GLY A 143 -0.20 6.04 1.70
C GLY A 143 1.11 6.82 1.79
N LEU A 144 2.09 6.32 2.54
CA LEU A 144 3.45 6.91 2.59
C LEU A 144 4.13 6.82 1.22
N SER A 145 4.03 5.69 0.53
CA SER A 145 4.57 5.53 -0.81
C SER A 145 3.91 6.48 -1.82
N GLN A 146 2.59 6.60 -1.81
CA GLN A 146 1.85 7.52 -2.68
C GLN A 146 2.15 9.00 -2.39
N ASN A 147 2.70 9.31 -1.21
CA ASN A 147 3.22 10.64 -0.85
C ASN A 147 4.74 10.77 -1.05
N PHE A 148 5.39 9.82 -1.73
CA PHE A 148 6.82 9.82 -2.03
C PHE A 148 7.72 9.85 -0.78
N MET A 149 7.27 9.24 0.31
CA MET A 149 8.04 9.09 1.55
C MET A 149 8.69 7.71 1.66
N LEU A 150 8.23 6.75 0.87
CA LEU A 150 8.79 5.41 0.71
C LEU A 150 8.77 5.03 -0.77
N SER A 151 9.74 4.29 -1.21
CA SER A 151 9.77 3.68 -2.52
C SER A 151 8.97 2.38 -2.53
N LYS A 152 8.25 2.15 -3.63
CA LYS A 152 7.45 0.96 -3.86
C LYS A 152 7.88 0.30 -5.16
N PHE A 153 8.17 -1.00 -5.08
CA PHE A 153 8.58 -1.81 -6.22
C PHE A 153 7.60 -2.95 -6.41
N LYS A 154 7.18 -3.17 -7.65
CA LYS A 154 6.34 -4.31 -8.00
C LYS A 154 7.22 -5.55 -8.13
N LEU A 155 6.90 -6.59 -7.38
CA LEU A 155 7.51 -7.91 -7.48
C LEU A 155 6.69 -8.79 -8.43
N VAL A 156 7.22 -9.98 -8.78
CA VAL A 156 6.49 -10.99 -9.58
C VAL A 156 5.17 -11.36 -8.89
N ARG A 157 5.19 -11.46 -7.55
CA ARG A 157 4.02 -11.69 -6.71
C ARG A 157 4.12 -10.80 -5.49
N GLY A 158 3.49 -9.62 -5.55
CA GLY A 158 3.47 -8.73 -4.41
C GLY A 158 4.20 -7.42 -4.60
N THR A 159 4.55 -6.82 -3.46
CA THR A 159 5.09 -5.47 -3.40
C THR A 159 6.24 -5.40 -2.41
N ARG A 160 7.31 -4.69 -2.78
CA ARG A 160 8.41 -4.31 -1.88
C ARG A 160 8.27 -2.84 -1.51
N TYR A 161 8.43 -2.55 -0.23
CA TYR A 161 8.64 -1.19 0.27
C TYR A 161 10.07 -1.07 0.81
N ALA A 162 10.74 0.03 0.45
CA ALA A 162 12.11 0.34 0.85
C ALA A 162 12.34 1.85 0.87
N ASP A 163 13.49 2.29 1.38
CA ASP A 163 13.96 3.65 1.16
C ASP A 163 14.57 3.80 -0.25
N GLU A 164 14.45 5.00 -0.81
CA GLU A 164 14.92 5.31 -2.17
C GLU A 164 16.44 5.12 -2.33
N LEU A 165 17.19 5.40 -1.27
CA LEU A 165 18.66 5.30 -1.27
C LEU A 165 19.17 3.85 -1.16
N SER A 166 18.40 2.95 -0.57
CA SER A 166 18.82 1.55 -0.37
C SER A 166 18.83 0.72 -1.66
N THR A 167 18.21 1.20 -2.73
CA THR A 167 18.09 0.47 -4.00
C THR A 167 19.17 0.81 -5.03
N MET A 168 19.89 1.92 -4.87
CA MET A 168 20.95 2.32 -5.80
C MET A 168 22.24 1.47 -5.70
N GLY A 169 22.31 0.53 -4.76
CA GLY A 169 23.48 -0.33 -4.53
C GLY A 169 23.40 -1.73 -5.13
N GLU A 170 22.25 -2.18 -5.61
CA GLU A 170 22.07 -3.58 -6.08
C GLU A 170 22.16 -3.78 -7.61
N ASP A 171 22.19 -2.71 -8.43
CA ASP A 171 22.29 -2.80 -9.89
C ASP A 171 23.75 -2.78 -10.42
N SER A 172 24.74 -3.11 -9.60
CA SER A 172 26.16 -3.06 -9.96
C SER A 172 26.90 -4.40 -9.79
N ASP A 173 26.22 -5.55 -10.02
CA ASP A 173 26.92 -6.85 -10.19
C ASP A 173 26.33 -7.64 -11.35
#